data_ccd0a9714ce9c9bcb25330b4a56b162d
#
_entry.id   ccd0a9714ce9c9bcb25330b4a56b162d
#
_cell.length_a   1.000
_cell.length_b   1.000
_cell.length_c   1.000
_cell.angle_alpha   90.00
_cell.angle_beta   90.00
_cell.angle_gamma   90.00
#
_symmetry.space_group_name_H-M   'P 1'
#
loop_
_entity.id
_entity.type
_entity.pdbx_description
1 polymer ?
#
loop_
_entity_poly.entity_id
_entity_poly.type
_entity_poly.pdbx_seq_one_letter_code
_entity_poly.pdbx_strand_id
1 'polypeptide(L)'
;YKKNLFNYIYLICGPKKSHIAKKIISLSGKDYFIDCSSKDLTGVITAIVNSNFYIGNNSGPLNLSSALGVKTFGLIANDAISELKYSKINFIVPENYKDNTWIRNRENMKTITTQKAYDIIIERINKWKLLTLVYHQLVKKNLY
;
A
#
# COMPACT_ATOMS: atom_id res chain seq x y z
N TYR A 1 -7.87 9.13 20.25
CA TYR A 1 -6.43 8.85 20.53
C TYR A 1 -5.81 8.27 19.27
N LYS A 2 -5.19 9.11 18.41
CA LYS A 2 -4.43 8.66 17.25
C LYS A 2 -3.08 8.16 17.75
N LYS A 3 -2.94 6.85 17.93
CA LYS A 3 -1.61 6.23 18.00
C LYS A 3 -0.91 6.58 16.69
N ASN A 4 0.27 7.19 16.75
CA ASN A 4 1.15 7.34 15.59
C ASN A 4 1.52 5.93 15.11
N LEU A 5 0.80 5.45 14.11
CA LEU A 5 1.01 4.11 13.54
C LEU A 5 2.28 4.08 12.68
N PHE A 6 2.77 5.25 12.26
CA PHE A 6 3.86 5.37 11.31
C PHE A 6 4.79 6.51 11.73
N ASN A 7 6.10 6.32 11.50
CA ASN A 7 7.09 7.35 11.69
C ASN A 7 7.14 8.28 10.45
N TYR A 8 7.09 7.70 9.25
CA TYR A 8 7.15 8.41 7.98
C TYR A 8 6.21 7.81 6.95
N ILE A 9 5.74 8.64 6.02
CA ILE A 9 4.93 8.26 4.85
C ILE A 9 5.58 8.84 3.60
N TYR A 10 6.09 7.96 2.74
CA TYR A 10 6.63 8.34 1.45
C TYR A 10 5.49 8.49 0.42
N LEU A 11 5.36 9.68 -0.17
CA LEU A 11 4.37 9.95 -1.22
C LEU A 11 5.02 9.74 -2.59
N ILE A 12 4.73 8.60 -3.22
CA ILE A 12 5.25 8.21 -4.51
C ILE A 12 4.22 8.54 -5.58
N CYS A 13 4.49 9.54 -6.42
CA CYS A 13 3.71 9.85 -7.61
C CYS A 13 4.66 10.31 -8.73
N GLY A 14 4.21 10.16 -9.98
CA GLY A 14 5.04 10.60 -11.10
C GLY A 14 5.28 12.13 -11.08
N PRO A 15 6.35 12.63 -11.74
CA PRO A 15 6.76 14.04 -11.67
C PRO A 15 5.67 15.00 -12.16
N LYS A 16 4.86 14.59 -13.14
CA LYS A 16 3.70 15.37 -13.61
C LYS A 16 2.57 15.50 -12.59
N LYS A 17 2.62 14.75 -11.48
CA LYS A 17 1.61 14.74 -10.41
C LYS A 17 2.15 15.21 -9.06
N SER A 18 3.30 15.89 -9.03
CA SER A 18 3.91 16.45 -7.81
C SER A 18 2.95 17.39 -7.04
N HIS A 19 2.07 18.10 -7.75
CA HIS A 19 1.04 18.95 -7.14
C HIS A 19 0.10 18.14 -6.21
N ILE A 20 -0.13 16.85 -6.47
CA ILE A 20 -0.96 15.98 -5.61
C ILE A 20 -0.23 15.71 -4.30
N ALA A 21 1.07 15.35 -4.34
CA ALA A 21 1.87 15.15 -3.13
C ALA A 21 1.89 16.43 -2.27
N LYS A 22 2.17 17.58 -2.88
CA LYS A 22 2.16 18.88 -2.20
C LYS A 22 0.82 19.19 -1.55
N LYS A 23 -0.31 18.91 -2.25
CA LYS A 23 -1.65 19.09 -1.71
C LYS A 23 -1.91 18.19 -0.49
N ILE A 24 -1.51 16.92 -0.55
CA ILE A 24 -1.66 15.99 0.59
C ILE A 24 -0.88 16.49 1.79
N ILE A 25 0.38 16.91 1.60
CA ILE A 25 1.24 17.43 2.66
C ILE A 25 0.59 18.67 3.30
N SER A 26 0.15 19.64 2.49
CA SER A 26 -0.45 20.87 3.01
C SER A 26 -1.75 20.65 3.77
N LEU A 27 -2.60 19.70 3.30
CA LEU A 27 -3.84 19.35 3.98
C LEU A 27 -3.63 18.57 5.27
N SER A 28 -2.55 17.80 5.36
CA SER A 28 -2.25 16.99 6.54
C SER A 28 -1.71 17.83 7.71
N GLY A 29 -0.98 18.91 7.43
CA GLY A 29 -0.27 19.73 8.42
C GLY A 29 0.73 18.91 9.26
N LYS A 30 1.31 17.84 8.70
CA LYS A 30 2.18 16.88 9.41
C LYS A 30 3.55 16.73 8.75
N ASP A 31 4.58 16.72 9.57
CA ASP A 31 5.98 16.67 9.13
C ASP A 31 6.47 15.27 8.75
N TYR A 32 5.64 14.22 8.96
CA TYR A 32 6.01 12.85 8.66
C TYR A 32 5.81 12.43 7.20
N PHE A 33 5.28 13.32 6.34
CA PHE A 33 5.18 13.07 4.90
C PHE A 33 6.46 13.45 4.16
N ILE A 34 6.96 12.55 3.35
CA ILE A 34 8.13 12.74 2.50
C ILE A 34 7.71 12.69 1.04
N ASP A 35 7.87 13.80 0.31
CA ASP A 35 7.57 13.88 -1.11
C ASP A 35 8.67 13.19 -1.94
N CYS A 36 8.27 12.11 -2.61
CA CYS A 36 9.12 11.35 -3.52
C CYS A 36 8.76 11.57 -4.99
N SER A 37 7.93 12.56 -5.32
CA SER A 37 7.45 12.79 -6.71
C SER A 37 8.54 13.20 -7.70
N SER A 38 9.63 13.78 -7.22
CA SER A 38 10.80 14.18 -8.02
C SER A 38 11.93 13.15 -8.01
N LYS A 39 11.78 12.04 -7.30
CA LYS A 39 12.80 11.01 -7.24
C LYS A 39 12.85 10.21 -8.54
N ASP A 40 14.06 9.83 -8.93
CA ASP A 40 14.30 8.84 -9.97
C ASP A 40 13.89 7.43 -9.52
N LEU A 41 14.04 6.45 -10.39
CA LEU A 41 13.67 5.07 -10.11
C LEU A 41 14.44 4.52 -8.90
N THR A 42 15.71 4.84 -8.75
CA THR A 42 16.55 4.42 -7.62
C THR A 42 16.02 4.98 -6.30
N GLY A 43 15.68 6.27 -6.29
CA GLY A 43 15.08 6.90 -5.11
C GLY A 43 13.70 6.34 -4.75
N VAL A 44 12.89 5.95 -5.74
CA VAL A 44 11.59 5.28 -5.53
C VAL A 44 11.81 3.87 -4.95
N ILE A 45 12.74 3.09 -5.49
CA ILE A 45 13.11 1.77 -4.98
C ILE A 45 13.56 1.90 -3.52
N THR A 46 14.44 2.85 -3.23
CA THR A 46 14.94 3.11 -1.87
C THR A 46 13.80 3.42 -0.89
N ALA A 47 12.84 4.26 -1.28
CA ALA A 47 11.68 4.56 -0.45
C ALA A 47 10.82 3.31 -0.20
N ILE A 48 10.62 2.48 -1.23
CA ILE A 48 9.81 1.24 -1.12
C ILE A 48 10.49 0.22 -0.20
N VAL A 49 11.77 -0.09 -0.38
CA VAL A 49 12.45 -1.13 0.42
C VAL A 49 12.62 -0.72 1.88
N ASN A 50 12.66 0.57 2.17
CA ASN A 50 12.69 1.08 3.54
C ASN A 50 11.29 1.23 4.16
N SER A 51 10.23 0.82 3.48
CA SER A 51 8.86 0.88 3.98
C SER A 51 8.43 -0.46 4.59
N ASN A 52 7.67 -0.41 5.68
CA ASN A 52 7.08 -1.61 6.28
C ASN A 52 5.96 -2.21 5.40
N PHE A 53 5.27 -1.36 4.62
CA PHE A 53 4.28 -1.76 3.63
C PHE A 53 4.06 -0.63 2.61
N TYR A 54 3.47 -1.00 1.49
CA TYR A 54 3.09 -0.12 0.40
C TYR A 54 1.58 -0.16 0.18
N ILE A 55 0.98 1.00 -0.11
CA ILE A 55 -0.43 1.13 -0.51
C ILE A 55 -0.47 1.94 -1.80
N GLY A 56 -1.15 1.44 -2.82
CA GLY A 56 -1.28 2.17 -4.08
C GLY A 56 -2.28 1.56 -5.05
N ASN A 57 -2.54 2.29 -6.12
CA ASN A 57 -3.36 1.83 -7.23
C ASN A 57 -2.56 0.86 -8.12
N ASN A 58 -3.23 0.16 -9.07
CA ASN A 58 -2.53 -0.63 -10.07
C ASN A 58 -1.59 0.26 -10.90
N SER A 59 -0.29 0.08 -10.68
CA SER A 59 0.75 0.94 -11.21
C SER A 59 2.13 0.27 -11.12
N GLY A 60 3.12 0.81 -11.81
CA GLY A 60 4.51 0.35 -11.72
C GLY A 60 5.01 0.21 -10.27
N PRO A 61 4.90 1.24 -9.41
CA PRO A 61 5.30 1.15 -8.00
C PRO A 61 4.58 0.05 -7.21
N LEU A 62 3.31 -0.27 -7.50
CA LEU A 62 2.59 -1.37 -6.85
C LEU A 62 3.25 -2.72 -7.15
N ASN A 63 3.49 -2.99 -8.45
CA ASN A 63 4.12 -4.23 -8.88
C ASN A 63 5.57 -4.33 -8.38
N LEU A 64 6.30 -3.22 -8.41
CA LEU A 64 7.66 -3.12 -7.90
C LEU A 64 7.74 -3.43 -6.41
N SER A 65 6.84 -2.88 -5.59
CA SER A 65 6.81 -3.13 -4.14
C SER A 65 6.56 -4.61 -3.83
N SER A 66 5.66 -5.25 -4.58
CA SER A 66 5.40 -6.69 -4.46
C SER A 66 6.61 -7.53 -4.87
N ALA A 67 7.27 -7.17 -5.98
CA ALA A 67 8.47 -7.86 -6.46
C ALA A 67 9.65 -7.74 -5.49
N LEU A 68 9.78 -6.60 -4.81
CA LEU A 68 10.79 -6.35 -3.77
C LEU A 68 10.46 -7.01 -2.41
N GLY A 69 9.34 -7.74 -2.31
CA GLY A 69 8.94 -8.43 -1.09
C GLY A 69 8.36 -7.54 0.00
N VAL A 70 8.06 -6.27 -0.30
CA VAL A 70 7.38 -5.36 0.62
C VAL A 70 5.92 -5.77 0.75
N LYS A 71 5.35 -5.73 1.94
CA LYS A 71 3.92 -6.00 2.17
C LYS A 71 3.09 -4.99 1.42
N THR A 72 2.36 -5.44 0.39
CA THR A 72 1.72 -4.56 -0.59
C THR A 72 0.21 -4.66 -0.54
N PHE A 73 -0.46 -3.49 -0.52
CA PHE A 73 -1.90 -3.34 -0.66
C PHE A 73 -2.21 -2.62 -1.98
N GLY A 74 -3.03 -3.26 -2.82
CA GLY A 74 -3.44 -2.75 -4.13
C GLY A 74 -4.91 -2.34 -4.14
N LEU A 75 -5.19 -1.06 -4.40
CA LEU A 75 -6.54 -0.55 -4.68
C LEU A 75 -6.85 -0.83 -6.14
N ILE A 76 -7.65 -1.88 -6.41
CA ILE A 76 -7.93 -2.36 -7.76
C ILE A 76 -9.43 -2.26 -8.04
N ALA A 77 -9.81 -1.46 -9.02
CA ALA A 77 -11.21 -1.25 -9.35
C ALA A 77 -11.63 -1.78 -10.72
N ASN A 78 -10.72 -1.82 -11.68
CA ASN A 78 -11.05 -2.07 -13.08
C ASN A 78 -10.14 -3.09 -13.78
N ASP A 79 -9.09 -3.53 -13.10
CA ASP A 79 -8.12 -4.46 -13.69
C ASP A 79 -8.40 -5.88 -13.19
N ALA A 80 -8.15 -6.88 -14.01
CA ALA A 80 -8.31 -8.27 -13.61
C ALA A 80 -7.24 -8.65 -12.57
N ILE A 81 -7.63 -9.06 -11.38
CA ILE A 81 -6.72 -9.57 -10.34
C ILE A 81 -6.02 -10.83 -10.82
N SER A 82 -6.68 -11.63 -11.66
CA SER A 82 -6.11 -12.83 -12.26
C SER A 82 -4.80 -12.56 -13.01
N GLU A 83 -4.61 -11.38 -13.56
CA GLU A 83 -3.36 -10.97 -14.20
C GLU A 83 -2.24 -10.64 -13.20
N LEU A 84 -2.62 -10.32 -11.96
CA LEU A 84 -1.71 -9.95 -10.88
C LEU A 84 -1.49 -11.09 -9.87
N LYS A 85 -2.04 -12.27 -10.11
CA LYS A 85 -2.03 -13.40 -9.15
C LYS A 85 -0.63 -13.95 -8.83
N TYR A 86 0.37 -13.68 -9.65
CA TYR A 86 1.76 -14.04 -9.36
C TYR A 86 2.44 -13.10 -8.37
N SER A 87 1.81 -11.99 -8.03
CA SER A 87 2.32 -11.00 -7.10
C SER A 87 1.70 -11.20 -5.70
N LYS A 88 2.48 -10.99 -4.65
CA LYS A 88 2.02 -11.04 -3.25
C LYS A 88 1.32 -9.74 -2.86
N ILE A 89 0.24 -9.39 -3.57
CA ILE A 89 -0.52 -8.17 -3.32
C ILE A 89 -1.79 -8.51 -2.54
N ASN A 90 -2.07 -7.77 -1.47
CA ASN A 90 -3.35 -7.79 -0.78
C ASN A 90 -4.31 -6.84 -1.51
N PHE A 91 -5.24 -7.40 -2.25
CA PHE A 91 -6.17 -6.62 -3.05
C PHE A 91 -7.29 -6.02 -2.21
N ILE A 92 -7.60 -4.76 -2.48
CA ILE A 92 -8.75 -4.02 -1.95
C ILE A 92 -9.58 -3.62 -3.16
N VAL A 93 -10.76 -4.21 -3.27
CA VAL A 93 -11.63 -4.10 -4.46
C VAL A 93 -12.99 -3.55 -4.10
N PRO A 94 -13.75 -3.02 -5.07
CA PRO A 94 -15.17 -2.69 -4.91
C PRO A 94 -16.00 -3.89 -4.44
N GLU A 95 -17.16 -3.65 -3.82
CA GLU A 95 -18.06 -4.75 -3.42
C GLU A 95 -18.56 -5.56 -4.60
N ASN A 96 -18.86 -4.88 -5.70
CA ASN A 96 -19.36 -5.51 -6.93
C ASN A 96 -18.24 -5.86 -7.92
N TYR A 97 -17.02 -6.04 -7.42
CA TYR A 97 -15.89 -6.38 -8.27
C TYR A 97 -16.09 -7.73 -8.96
N LYS A 98 -15.85 -7.75 -10.29
CA LYS A 98 -15.84 -8.95 -11.12
C LYS A 98 -14.48 -9.07 -11.80
N ASP A 99 -13.77 -10.15 -11.57
CA ASP A 99 -12.39 -10.37 -12.03
C ASP A 99 -12.23 -10.39 -13.56
N ASN A 100 -13.29 -10.62 -14.30
CA ASN A 100 -13.24 -10.79 -15.76
C ASN A 100 -13.74 -9.57 -16.54
N THR A 101 -13.92 -8.43 -15.91
CA THR A 101 -14.48 -7.25 -16.60
C THR A 101 -13.39 -6.22 -16.89
N TRP A 102 -13.04 -6.12 -18.16
CA TRP A 102 -12.20 -5.03 -18.73
C TRP A 102 -12.93 -3.68 -18.81
N ILE A 103 -13.98 -3.49 -18.04
CA ILE A 103 -14.75 -2.24 -18.04
C ILE A 103 -13.98 -1.22 -17.24
N ARG A 104 -13.21 -0.39 -17.91
CA ARG A 104 -12.53 0.78 -17.32
C ARG A 104 -13.55 1.86 -16.92
N ASN A 105 -14.29 1.60 -15.87
CA ASN A 105 -15.17 2.59 -15.27
C ASN A 105 -14.45 3.25 -14.07
N ARG A 106 -14.04 4.52 -14.22
CA ARG A 106 -13.38 5.29 -13.15
C ARG A 106 -14.25 5.43 -11.91
N GLU A 107 -15.58 5.32 -12.05
CA GLU A 107 -16.51 5.38 -10.93
C GLU A 107 -16.32 4.21 -9.95
N ASN A 108 -15.91 3.04 -10.43
CA ASN A 108 -15.66 1.88 -9.57
C ASN A 108 -14.61 2.15 -8.48
N MET A 109 -13.59 2.98 -8.76
CA MET A 109 -12.60 3.36 -7.75
C MET A 109 -13.23 4.15 -6.60
N LYS A 110 -14.26 4.97 -6.87
CA LYS A 110 -14.96 5.76 -5.86
C LYS A 110 -15.74 4.89 -4.88
N THR A 111 -16.08 3.65 -5.24
CA THR A 111 -16.79 2.72 -4.36
C THR A 111 -15.89 2.05 -3.34
N ILE A 112 -14.56 2.13 -3.50
CA ILE A 112 -13.61 1.77 -2.45
C ILE A 112 -13.53 2.93 -1.47
N THR A 113 -14.35 2.90 -0.43
CA THR A 113 -14.35 3.97 0.57
C THR A 113 -13.05 3.97 1.38
N THR A 114 -12.67 5.14 1.89
CA THR A 114 -11.51 5.28 2.77
C THR A 114 -11.64 4.38 4.01
N GLN A 115 -12.85 4.28 4.59
CA GLN A 115 -13.10 3.43 5.75
C GLN A 115 -12.88 1.96 5.42
N LYS A 116 -13.45 1.45 4.32
CA LYS A 116 -13.24 0.06 3.88
C LYS A 116 -11.75 -0.26 3.68
N ALA A 117 -11.03 0.62 2.99
CA ALA A 117 -9.60 0.44 2.77
C ALA A 117 -8.83 0.43 4.09
N TYR A 118 -9.13 1.36 5.00
CA TYR A 118 -8.52 1.44 6.33
C TYR A 118 -8.74 0.16 7.13
N ASP A 119 -9.98 -0.33 7.23
CA ASP A 119 -10.33 -1.50 8.02
C ASP A 119 -9.58 -2.75 7.54
N ILE A 120 -9.56 -2.98 6.23
CA ILE A 120 -8.82 -4.11 5.62
C ILE A 120 -7.31 -4.01 5.91
N ILE A 121 -6.73 -2.82 5.76
CA ILE A 121 -5.30 -2.60 5.98
C ILE A 121 -4.94 -2.85 7.45
N ILE A 122 -5.71 -2.28 8.38
CA ILE A 122 -5.44 -2.41 9.82
C ILE A 122 -5.61 -3.86 10.28
N GLU A 123 -6.64 -4.56 9.84
CA GLU A 123 -6.83 -5.98 10.14
C GLU A 123 -5.60 -6.79 9.72
N ARG A 124 -5.12 -6.60 8.48
CA ARG A 124 -3.95 -7.33 7.96
C ARG A 124 -2.67 -6.96 8.69
N ILE A 125 -2.44 -5.70 9.00
CA ILE A 125 -1.26 -5.25 9.76
C ILE A 125 -1.26 -5.86 11.16
N ASN A 126 -2.39 -5.88 11.85
CA ASN A 126 -2.51 -6.47 13.18
C ASN A 126 -2.27 -7.98 13.15
N LYS A 127 -2.80 -8.69 12.16
CA LYS A 127 -2.55 -10.11 11.95
C LYS A 127 -1.03 -10.39 11.74
N TRP A 128 -0.34 -9.57 10.98
CA TRP A 128 1.10 -9.73 10.77
C TRP A 128 1.91 -9.47 12.03
N LYS A 129 1.54 -8.45 12.84
CA LYS A 129 2.18 -8.20 14.14
C LYS A 129 2.02 -9.39 15.08
N LEU A 130 0.83 -9.99 15.13
CA LEU A 130 0.58 -11.17 15.95
C LEU A 130 1.42 -12.38 15.51
N LEU A 131 1.47 -12.66 14.20
CA LEU A 131 2.28 -13.75 13.64
C LEU A 131 3.78 -13.56 13.96
N THR A 132 4.29 -12.34 13.87
CA THR A 132 5.69 -12.03 14.20
C THR A 132 5.97 -12.28 15.69
N LEU A 133 5.06 -11.88 16.59
CA LEU A 133 5.19 -12.12 18.03
C LEU A 133 5.20 -13.61 18.35
N VAL A 134 4.27 -14.38 17.76
CA VAL A 134 4.21 -15.85 17.93
C VAL A 134 5.48 -16.52 17.43
N TYR A 135 5.97 -16.12 16.25
CA TYR A 135 7.22 -16.64 15.71
C TYR A 135 8.41 -16.38 16.64
N HIS A 136 8.57 -15.15 17.14
CA HIS A 136 9.65 -14.83 18.09
C HIS A 136 9.55 -15.62 19.41
N GLN A 137 8.35 -15.87 19.90
CA GLN A 137 8.15 -16.71 21.09
C GLN A 137 8.50 -18.17 20.85
N LEU A 138 8.14 -18.73 19.68
CA LEU A 138 8.47 -20.10 19.29
C LEU A 138 9.98 -20.28 19.10
N VAL A 139 10.65 -19.34 18.43
CA VAL A 139 12.10 -19.38 18.25
C VAL A 139 12.82 -19.31 19.59
N LYS A 140 12.40 -18.45 20.52
CA LYS A 140 12.99 -18.40 21.86
C LYS A 140 12.80 -19.67 22.66
N LYS A 141 11.66 -20.38 22.53
CA LYS A 141 11.41 -21.65 23.23
C LYS A 141 12.24 -22.84 22.71
N ASN A 142 12.68 -22.77 21.46
CA ASN A 142 13.46 -23.86 20.83
C ASN A 142 14.97 -23.65 20.88
N LEU A 143 15.45 -22.58 21.52
CA LEU A 143 16.88 -22.24 21.69
C LEU A 143 17.40 -22.50 23.12
N TYR A 144 16.57 -23.16 24.00
CA TYR A 144 16.99 -23.58 25.32
C TYR A 144 16.66 -25.04 25.57
#